data_db4b3ba7a48043b418296b2d54893f12
#
_entry.id   db4b3ba7a48043b418296b2d54893f12
#
_cell.length_a   1.000
_cell.length_b   1.000
_cell.length_c   1.000
_cell.angle_alpha   90.00
_cell.angle_beta   90.00
_cell.angle_gamma   90.00
#
_symmetry.space_group_name_H-M   'P 1'
#
loop_
_entity.id
_entity.type
_entity.pdbx_description
1 polymer ?
#
loop_
_entity_poly.entity_id
_entity_poly.type
_entity_poly.pdbx_seq_one_letter_code
_entity_poly.pdbx_strand_id
1 'polypeptide(L)'
;VIKEIGLLSLSAGYVFYIMTSARDILHDLILPSLKTNPFTQGLFVICRYSFEPFRMALAIAGIRARLFSYDQNDCRDYASWLRADNGNKEEQTSIIAGDWDSTQQMLSNPDTSVTSPTSIEKRGNLFFPL
;
A
#
# COMPACT_ATOMS: atom_id res chain seq x y z
N VAL A 1 -3.75 9.48 -9.83
CA VAL A 1 -2.64 8.80 -9.13
C VAL A 1 -3.09 7.43 -8.61
N ILE A 2 -4.01 7.30 -7.61
CA ILE A 2 -4.40 5.99 -7.03
C ILE A 2 -4.89 4.99 -8.10
N LYS A 3 -5.72 5.45 -9.05
CA LYS A 3 -6.20 4.61 -10.16
C LYS A 3 -5.05 4.11 -11.04
N GLU A 4 -4.10 4.97 -11.36
CA GLU A 4 -2.94 4.62 -12.19
C GLU A 4 -2.03 3.61 -11.49
N ILE A 5 -1.71 3.84 -10.21
CA ILE A 5 -0.94 2.91 -9.39
C ILE A 5 -1.66 1.55 -9.31
N GLY A 6 -2.97 1.56 -9.07
CA GLY A 6 -3.76 0.35 -8.97
C GLY A 6 -3.75 -0.46 -10.26
N LEU A 7 -3.98 0.18 -11.41
CA LEU A 7 -3.95 -0.49 -12.70
C LEU A 7 -2.56 -1.05 -13.03
N LEU A 8 -1.50 -0.28 -12.76
CA LEU A 8 -0.13 -0.73 -12.99
C LEU A 8 0.24 -1.92 -12.10
N SER A 9 -0.12 -1.85 -10.82
CA SER A 9 0.11 -2.96 -9.86
C SER A 9 -0.59 -4.24 -10.28
N LEU A 10 -1.86 -4.14 -10.63
CA LEU A 10 -2.67 -5.28 -11.08
C LEU A 10 -2.14 -5.85 -12.40
N SER A 11 -1.72 -5.00 -13.35
CA SER A 11 -1.12 -5.43 -14.60
C SER A 11 0.23 -6.12 -14.41
N ALA A 12 0.95 -5.79 -13.34
CA ALA A 12 2.19 -6.45 -12.94
C ALA A 12 1.95 -7.72 -12.07
N GLY A 13 0.70 -8.15 -11.88
CA GLY A 13 0.35 -9.34 -11.11
C GLY A 13 0.35 -9.15 -9.59
N TYR A 14 0.43 -7.90 -9.10
CA TYR A 14 0.36 -7.61 -7.68
C TYR A 14 -1.08 -7.46 -7.20
N VAL A 15 -1.33 -7.84 -5.96
CA VAL A 15 -2.55 -7.46 -5.26
C VAL A 15 -2.47 -5.97 -4.91
N PHE A 16 -3.52 -5.23 -5.21
CA PHE A 16 -3.61 -3.81 -4.87
C PHE A 16 -4.48 -3.61 -3.64
N TYR A 17 -3.97 -2.92 -2.64
CA TYR A 17 -4.67 -2.66 -1.39
C TYR A 17 -4.81 -1.15 -1.13
N ILE A 18 -6.03 -0.71 -0.88
CA ILE A 18 -6.31 0.68 -0.48
C ILE A 18 -6.41 0.73 1.05
N MET A 19 -5.40 1.31 1.68
CA MET A 19 -5.37 1.50 3.13
C MET A 19 -6.31 2.63 3.54
N THR A 20 -7.22 2.35 4.45
CA THR A 20 -8.21 3.31 4.94
C THR A 20 -7.99 3.67 6.41
N SER A 21 -7.67 2.69 7.25
CA SER A 21 -7.38 2.90 8.66
C SER A 21 -6.37 1.87 9.18
N ALA A 22 -5.75 2.14 10.33
CA ALA A 22 -4.87 1.18 11.00
C ALA A 22 -5.60 -0.11 11.37
N ARG A 23 -6.89 -0.01 11.72
CA ARG A 23 -7.73 -1.17 12.03
C ARG A 23 -7.92 -2.06 10.80
N ASP A 24 -8.19 -1.47 9.65
CA ASP A 24 -8.38 -2.22 8.40
C ASP A 24 -7.08 -2.90 7.99
N ILE A 25 -5.95 -2.22 8.09
CA ILE A 25 -4.62 -2.81 7.86
C ILE A 25 -4.36 -4.03 8.75
N LEU A 26 -4.70 -3.92 10.03
CA LEU A 26 -4.55 -5.03 10.96
C LEU A 26 -5.36 -6.24 10.51
N HIS A 27 -6.62 -6.05 10.15
CA HIS A 27 -7.54 -7.14 9.78
C HIS A 27 -7.30 -7.69 8.38
N ASP A 28 -6.98 -6.83 7.41
CA ASP A 28 -6.88 -7.24 6.00
C ASP A 28 -5.48 -7.74 5.63
N LEU A 29 -4.44 -7.26 6.31
CA LEU A 29 -3.04 -7.55 5.96
C LEU A 29 -2.28 -8.28 7.07
N ILE A 30 -2.21 -7.71 8.28
CA ILE A 30 -1.31 -8.20 9.32
C ILE A 30 -1.79 -9.55 9.90
N LEU A 31 -3.03 -9.62 10.38
CA LEU A 31 -3.56 -10.85 10.97
C LEU A 31 -3.61 -12.03 9.98
N PRO A 32 -4.05 -11.86 8.73
CA PRO A 32 -3.95 -12.94 7.75
C PRO A 32 -2.52 -13.40 7.50
N SER A 33 -1.56 -12.46 7.43
CA SER A 33 -0.15 -12.80 7.19
C SER A 33 0.48 -13.57 8.35
N LEU A 34 0.06 -13.30 9.59
CA LEU A 34 0.48 -14.08 10.75
C LEU A 34 -0.07 -15.51 10.75
N LYS A 35 -1.25 -15.73 10.16
CA LYS A 35 -1.92 -17.06 10.16
C LYS A 35 -1.50 -17.93 9.00
N THR A 36 -1.54 -17.40 7.78
CA THR A 36 -1.38 -18.19 6.55
C THR A 36 -0.31 -17.63 5.62
N ASN A 37 0.28 -16.47 5.96
CA ASN A 37 1.31 -15.78 5.21
C ASN A 37 0.97 -15.57 3.71
N PRO A 38 -0.22 -15.04 3.38
CA PRO A 38 -0.64 -14.85 1.99
C PRO A 38 0.19 -13.78 1.27
N PHE A 39 0.83 -12.88 2.03
CA PHE A 39 1.66 -11.79 1.51
C PHE A 39 3.07 -11.90 2.08
N THR A 40 4.06 -12.07 1.22
CA THR A 40 5.47 -12.22 1.60
C THR A 40 6.28 -10.95 1.37
N GLN A 41 5.79 -10.08 0.51
CA GLN A 41 6.44 -8.81 0.18
C GLN A 41 5.41 -7.77 -0.25
N GLY A 42 5.76 -6.51 -0.08
CA GLY A 42 4.90 -5.40 -0.46
C GLY A 42 5.63 -4.07 -0.63
N LEU A 43 4.97 -3.20 -1.36
CA LEU A 43 5.35 -1.81 -1.57
C LEU A 43 4.23 -0.96 -0.98
N PHE A 44 4.58 -0.07 -0.06
CA PHE A 44 3.61 0.69 0.71
C PHE A 44 3.90 2.19 0.64
N VAL A 45 2.87 2.96 0.39
CA VAL A 45 2.90 4.42 0.45
C VAL A 45 2.10 4.86 1.66
N ILE A 46 2.78 5.41 2.66
CA ILE A 46 2.19 5.77 3.96
C ILE A 46 2.76 7.09 4.47
N CYS A 47 2.12 7.69 5.48
CA CYS A 47 2.65 8.87 6.12
C CYS A 47 3.91 8.55 6.96
N ARG A 48 4.87 9.49 7.02
CA ARG A 48 6.12 9.32 7.77
C ARG A 48 5.89 9.02 9.24
N TYR A 49 4.84 9.59 9.80
CA TYR A 49 4.45 9.34 11.19
C TYR A 49 4.20 7.85 11.47
N SER A 50 3.68 7.11 10.47
CA SER A 50 3.37 5.69 10.58
C SER A 50 4.52 4.75 10.22
N PHE A 51 5.66 5.26 9.74
CA PHE A 51 6.76 4.42 9.22
C PHE A 51 7.25 3.39 10.23
N GLU A 52 7.69 3.82 11.42
CA GLU A 52 8.28 2.91 12.39
C GLU A 52 7.29 1.88 12.93
N PRO A 53 6.10 2.25 13.41
CA PRO A 53 5.14 1.25 13.88
C PRO A 53 4.70 0.29 12.76
N PHE A 54 4.54 0.79 11.53
CA PHE A 54 4.15 -0.05 10.42
C PHE A 54 5.27 -1.00 9.98
N ARG A 55 6.51 -0.51 9.93
CA ARG A 55 7.69 -1.34 9.64
C ARG A 55 7.83 -2.47 10.65
N MET A 56 7.61 -2.19 11.94
CA MET A 56 7.63 -3.21 12.98
C MET A 56 6.51 -4.25 12.78
N ALA A 57 5.29 -3.80 12.50
CA ALA A 57 4.16 -4.70 12.25
C ALA A 57 4.40 -5.62 11.05
N LEU A 58 4.94 -5.08 9.95
CA LEU A 58 5.29 -5.86 8.76
C LEU A 58 6.40 -6.88 9.04
N ALA A 59 7.41 -6.51 9.81
CA ALA A 59 8.49 -7.41 10.21
C ALA A 59 7.96 -8.57 11.06
N ILE A 60 7.08 -8.30 12.02
CA ILE A 60 6.42 -9.32 12.84
C ILE A 60 5.55 -10.26 11.97
N ALA A 61 4.85 -9.69 10.99
CA ALA A 61 4.04 -10.46 10.04
C ALA A 61 4.85 -11.23 8.99
N GLY A 62 6.18 -11.08 8.97
CA GLY A 62 7.05 -11.74 7.99
C GLY A 62 6.96 -11.14 6.58
N ILE A 63 6.50 -9.91 6.43
CA ILE A 63 6.35 -9.23 5.15
C ILE A 63 7.59 -8.36 4.89
N ARG A 64 8.32 -8.65 3.81
CA ARG A 64 9.39 -7.79 3.33
C ARG A 64 8.78 -6.56 2.65
N ALA A 65 9.13 -5.37 3.09
CA ALA A 65 8.48 -4.15 2.64
C ALA A 65 9.45 -3.08 2.15
N ARG A 66 9.02 -2.36 1.12
CA ARG A 66 9.51 -1.02 0.80
C ARG A 66 8.46 0.00 1.18
N LEU A 67 8.88 1.01 1.93
CA LEU A 67 8.02 2.09 2.41
C LEU A 67 8.39 3.39 1.71
N PHE A 68 7.37 4.09 1.20
CA PHE A 68 7.47 5.41 0.61
C PHE A 68 6.59 6.38 1.40
N SER A 69 7.05 7.60 1.55
CA SER A 69 6.26 8.65 2.18
C SER A 69 5.53 9.49 1.14
N TYR A 70 4.47 10.11 1.60
CA TYR A 70 3.87 11.23 0.88
C TYR A 70 4.76 12.46 0.97
N ASP A 71 4.66 13.35 -0.01
CA ASP A 71 5.45 14.57 -0.07
C ASP A 71 4.77 15.76 0.55
N GLN A 72 3.46 15.80 0.31
CA GLN A 72 2.63 16.89 0.77
C GLN A 72 1.48 16.35 1.60
N ASN A 73 1.08 17.13 2.59
CA ASN A 73 -0.07 16.87 3.46
C ASN A 73 0.05 15.55 4.24
N ASP A 74 1.28 15.20 4.58
CA ASP A 74 1.62 14.09 5.45
C ASP A 74 1.22 14.38 6.89
N CYS A 75 0.85 13.37 7.65
CA CYS A 75 0.56 13.52 9.08
C CYS A 75 1.84 13.87 9.84
N ARG A 76 1.82 14.99 10.59
CA ARG A 76 3.00 15.51 11.30
C ARG A 76 3.09 15.05 12.75
N ASP A 77 1.94 14.74 13.34
CA ASP A 77 1.79 14.38 14.74
C ASP A 77 0.66 13.37 14.95
N TYR A 78 0.54 12.88 16.19
CA TYR A 78 -0.52 11.92 16.55
C TYR A 78 -1.92 12.47 16.33
N ALA A 79 -2.15 13.74 16.59
CA ALA A 79 -3.48 14.33 16.45
C ALA A 79 -3.93 14.41 14.98
N SER A 80 -3.03 14.81 14.07
CA SER A 80 -3.30 14.81 12.63
C SER A 80 -3.47 13.39 12.08
N TRP A 81 -2.63 12.45 12.55
CA TRP A 81 -2.75 11.05 12.19
C TRP A 81 -4.10 10.45 12.65
N LEU A 82 -4.49 10.69 13.89
CA LEU A 82 -5.75 10.16 14.45
C LEU A 82 -6.98 10.72 13.70
N ARG A 83 -6.96 12.00 13.34
CA ARG A 83 -8.04 12.59 12.52
C ARG A 83 -8.12 11.89 11.14
N ALA A 84 -6.99 11.69 10.49
CA ALA A 84 -6.93 11.01 9.20
C ALA A 84 -7.40 9.55 9.30
N ASP A 85 -6.99 8.82 10.34
CA ASP A 85 -7.41 7.43 10.60
C ASP A 85 -8.92 7.31 10.82
N ASN A 86 -9.54 8.33 11.39
CA ASN A 86 -10.99 8.44 11.56
C ASN A 86 -11.73 9.01 10.32
N GLY A 87 -11.03 9.17 9.19
CA GLY A 87 -11.62 9.65 7.94
C GLY A 87 -11.73 11.17 7.81
N ASN A 88 -11.19 11.94 8.76
CA ASN A 88 -11.22 13.41 8.77
C ASN A 88 -9.89 13.99 8.31
N LYS A 89 -9.60 13.87 7.02
CA LYS A 89 -8.42 14.47 6.41
C LYS A 89 -8.83 15.65 5.53
N GLU A 90 -8.38 16.86 5.91
CA GLU A 90 -8.76 18.10 5.24
C GLU A 90 -8.08 18.27 3.88
N GLU A 91 -6.85 17.79 3.76
CA GLU A 91 -6.03 17.96 2.56
C GLU A 91 -5.62 16.61 1.97
N GLN A 92 -5.63 16.50 0.65
CA GLN A 92 -5.19 15.29 -0.03
C GLN A 92 -3.67 15.17 0.00
N THR A 93 -3.20 13.95 0.25
CA THR A 93 -1.77 13.61 0.12
C THR A 93 -1.36 13.52 -1.34
N SER A 94 -0.13 13.89 -1.63
CA SER A 94 0.49 13.70 -2.94
C SER A 94 1.81 12.95 -2.84
N ILE A 95 2.17 12.27 -3.91
CA ILE A 95 3.43 11.53 -4.07
C ILE A 95 4.30 12.29 -5.07
N ILE A 96 5.61 12.46 -4.77
CA ILE A 96 6.57 13.12 -5.67
C ILE A 96 6.77 12.32 -6.96
N ALA A 97 7.04 13.04 -8.04
CA ALA A 97 7.34 12.45 -9.34
C ALA A 97 8.51 11.46 -9.28
N GLY A 98 9.57 11.74 -8.51
CA GLY A 98 10.74 10.85 -8.42
C GLY A 98 10.47 9.52 -7.73
N ASP A 99 9.66 9.51 -6.67
CA ASP A 99 9.23 8.28 -6.01
C ASP A 99 8.21 7.52 -6.87
N TRP A 100 7.41 8.26 -7.64
CA TRP A 100 6.53 7.68 -8.64
C TRP A 100 7.28 6.97 -9.76
N ASP A 101 8.32 7.59 -10.32
CA ASP A 101 9.17 6.99 -11.35
C ASP A 101 9.85 5.71 -10.84
N SER A 102 10.36 5.73 -9.60
CA SER A 102 10.95 4.56 -8.95
C SER A 102 9.92 3.44 -8.75
N THR A 103 8.71 3.80 -8.36
CA THR A 103 7.59 2.86 -8.20
C THR A 103 7.19 2.24 -9.54
N GLN A 104 7.10 3.05 -10.59
CA GLN A 104 6.81 2.55 -11.94
C GLN A 104 7.89 1.59 -12.44
N GLN A 105 9.17 1.92 -12.24
CA GLN A 105 10.28 1.04 -12.63
C GLN A 105 10.22 -0.30 -11.90
N MET A 106 9.88 -0.31 -10.62
CA MET A 106 9.75 -1.54 -9.84
C MET A 106 8.57 -2.40 -10.28
N LEU A 107 7.45 -1.79 -10.62
CA LEU A 107 6.26 -2.48 -11.10
C LEU A 107 6.37 -2.91 -12.57
N SER A 108 7.23 -2.25 -13.34
CA SER A 108 7.45 -2.53 -14.77
C SER A 108 8.61 -3.51 -15.02
N ASN A 109 9.09 -4.23 -13.99
CA ASN A 109 10.23 -5.13 -14.11
C ASN A 109 9.96 -6.22 -15.18
N PRO A 110 10.79 -6.31 -16.26
CA PRO A 110 10.52 -7.15 -17.43
C PRO A 110 10.58 -8.65 -17.19
N ASP A 111 11.01 -9.10 -16.00
CA ASP A 111 11.04 -10.53 -15.66
C ASP A 111 9.65 -11.12 -15.33
N THR A 112 8.64 -10.30 -15.20
CA THR A 112 7.26 -10.75 -15.12
C THR A 112 6.60 -10.63 -16.48
N SER A 113 6.54 -11.72 -17.24
CA SER A 113 5.68 -11.88 -18.41
C SER A 113 4.19 -11.91 -17.99
N VAL A 114 3.76 -10.87 -17.28
CA VAL A 114 2.39 -10.78 -16.80
C VAL A 114 1.56 -10.15 -17.89
N THR A 115 0.71 -10.94 -18.49
CA THR A 115 -0.39 -10.45 -19.32
C THR A 115 -1.32 -9.61 -18.45
N SER A 116 -1.80 -8.50 -18.97
CA SER A 116 -2.83 -7.70 -18.28
C SER A 116 -3.94 -8.59 -17.76
N PRO A 117 -4.38 -8.44 -16.51
CA PRO A 117 -5.39 -9.31 -15.92
C PRO A 117 -6.66 -9.23 -16.76
N THR A 118 -7.25 -10.37 -17.05
CA THR A 118 -8.50 -10.47 -17.82
C THR A 118 -9.69 -10.03 -17.00
N SER A 119 -9.57 -10.11 -15.68
CA SER A 119 -10.57 -9.65 -14.71
C SER A 119 -9.93 -9.27 -13.37
N ILE A 120 -10.68 -8.58 -12.54
CA ILE A 120 -10.24 -8.14 -11.21
C ILE A 120 -11.29 -8.59 -10.20
N GLU A 121 -10.86 -9.32 -9.19
CA GLU A 121 -11.69 -9.66 -8.04
C GLU A 121 -11.47 -8.66 -6.90
N LYS A 122 -12.55 -8.15 -6.32
CA LYS A 122 -12.52 -7.26 -5.16
C LYS A 122 -12.99 -7.99 -3.90
N ARG A 123 -12.16 -7.95 -2.84
CA ARG A 123 -12.48 -8.45 -1.50
C ARG A 123 -12.17 -7.36 -0.47
N GLY A 124 -13.18 -6.68 0.06
CA GLY A 124 -12.96 -5.51 0.92
C GLY A 124 -12.19 -4.41 0.19
N ASN A 125 -11.05 -4.03 0.75
CA ASN A 125 -10.12 -3.05 0.16
C ASN A 125 -9.00 -3.69 -0.67
N LEU A 126 -9.03 -5.00 -0.86
CA LEU A 126 -8.08 -5.76 -1.66
C LEU A 126 -8.63 -6.02 -3.07
N PHE A 127 -7.78 -5.81 -4.07
CA PHE A 127 -8.06 -6.05 -5.48
C PHE A 127 -7.05 -7.07 -6.01
N PHE A 128 -7.54 -8.18 -6.52
CA PHE A 128 -6.74 -9.29 -7.01
C PHE A 128 -6.80 -9.35 -8.54
N PRO A 129 -5.65 -9.45 -9.24
CA PRO A 129 -5.64 -9.75 -10.66
C PRO A 129 -6.00 -11.23 -10.88
N LEU A 130 -6.88 -11.51 -11.85
CA LEU A 130 -7.29 -12.87 -12.24
C LEU A 130 -6.88 -13.17 -13.67
#